data_55ebf8a05618cafbf37555d3ec815da3
#
_entry.id   55ebf8a05618cafbf37555d3ec815da3
#
_cell.length_a   1.000
_cell.length_b   1.000
_cell.length_c   1.000
_cell.angle_alpha   90.00
_cell.angle_beta   90.00
_cell.angle_gamma   90.00
#
_symmetry.space_group_name_H-M   'P 1'
#
loop_
_entity.id
_entity.type
_entity.pdbx_description
1 polymer ?
#
loop_
_entity_poly.entity_id
_entity_poly.type
_entity_poly.pdbx_seq_one_letter_code
_entity_poly.pdbx_strand_id
1 'polypeptide(L)'
;MAKRAKKATTRTRSKKVKVAIIGAGGRATSAHYPSLHANTKAEIVAVSELNEDRMHKAADQFGIKGRYGSYVAMIEKEKPDAVYAIMPPHHMYDVCATVMEMGCHLFVEKPPAMTSEQTRQLAILARNNKVLSGVTFQRRFAPVIRQGKSLCEKRGAVHSAVATFYKNAVGAGPYYRGAIDILTSDAIHAVDTLRYLCGGEVESVASDVRRLDAEHCNVHLALVTFSSGATGVLLTNWMTGRRMFTVEIHSPGISVFGDPEEGGALYADNQVEPIRSLDPCKMCGSNEEFRAYGAFDVNDHFIQCVQTGKQPETNFADATKTMELVDEIYLSQI
;
A
#
# COMPACT_ATOMS: atom_id res chain seq x y z
N MET A 1 -22.04 52.69 20.90
CA MET A 1 -21.29 51.46 21.22
C MET A 1 -22.10 50.25 20.74
N ALA A 2 -21.80 49.69 19.59
CA ALA A 2 -22.51 48.53 19.02
C ALA A 2 -21.71 47.28 19.30
N LYS A 3 -22.26 46.33 20.08
CA LYS A 3 -21.67 45.00 20.35
C LYS A 3 -21.81 44.14 19.11
N ARG A 4 -20.69 43.84 18.43
CA ARG A 4 -20.60 42.83 17.38
C ARG A 4 -20.72 41.44 18.01
N ALA A 5 -21.83 40.75 17.79
CA ALA A 5 -22.01 39.36 18.12
C ALA A 5 -21.12 38.49 17.21
N LYS A 6 -20.17 37.75 17.79
CA LYS A 6 -19.41 36.70 17.10
C LYS A 6 -20.35 35.54 16.77
N LYS A 7 -20.69 35.33 15.50
CA LYS A 7 -21.32 34.10 15.03
C LYS A 7 -20.35 32.94 15.25
N ALA A 8 -20.68 32.06 16.20
CA ALA A 8 -20.03 30.76 16.33
C ALA A 8 -20.40 29.92 15.10
N THR A 9 -19.44 29.66 14.22
CA THR A 9 -19.58 28.69 13.13
C THR A 9 -19.59 27.28 13.75
N THR A 10 -20.77 26.71 13.89
CA THR A 10 -20.94 25.28 14.19
C THR A 10 -20.33 24.48 13.04
N ARG A 11 -19.12 23.92 13.26
CA ARG A 11 -18.52 22.92 12.39
C ARG A 11 -19.44 21.71 12.39
N THR A 12 -20.25 21.52 11.37
CA THR A 12 -20.97 20.27 11.12
C THR A 12 -19.93 19.15 11.07
N ARG A 13 -19.98 18.23 12.04
CA ARG A 13 -19.15 17.01 12.06
C ARG A 13 -19.47 16.24 10.78
N SER A 14 -18.50 16.07 9.86
CA SER A 14 -18.69 15.25 8.66
C SER A 14 -19.09 13.84 9.09
N LYS A 15 -20.06 13.24 8.39
CA LYS A 15 -20.53 11.88 8.64
C LYS A 15 -19.34 10.92 8.51
N LYS A 16 -19.18 10.00 9.45
CA LYS A 16 -18.16 8.94 9.36
C LYS A 16 -18.45 8.03 8.17
N VAL A 17 -17.39 7.56 7.52
CA VAL A 17 -17.48 6.54 6.48
C VAL A 17 -17.76 5.20 7.14
N LYS A 18 -18.85 4.55 6.76
CA LYS A 18 -19.19 3.18 7.20
C LYS A 18 -18.34 2.18 6.44
N VAL A 19 -17.54 1.42 7.16
CA VAL A 19 -16.63 0.41 6.59
C VAL A 19 -17.07 -0.98 6.99
N ALA A 20 -17.17 -1.89 6.03
CA ALA A 20 -17.27 -3.32 6.28
C ALA A 20 -15.97 -4.01 5.84
N ILE A 21 -15.56 -5.06 6.56
CA ILE A 21 -14.30 -5.75 6.31
C ILE A 21 -14.57 -7.21 5.96
N ILE A 22 -14.01 -7.68 4.85
CA ILE A 22 -13.96 -9.09 4.46
C ILE A 22 -12.59 -9.63 4.84
N GLY A 23 -12.55 -10.58 5.77
CA GLY A 23 -11.35 -11.20 6.31
C GLY A 23 -10.97 -10.71 7.71
N ALA A 24 -10.62 -11.66 8.57
CA ALA A 24 -10.14 -11.44 9.93
C ALA A 24 -8.80 -12.17 10.20
N GLY A 25 -7.99 -12.33 9.14
CA GLY A 25 -6.66 -12.93 9.23
C GLY A 25 -5.62 -12.00 9.85
N GLY A 26 -4.40 -12.51 10.04
CA GLY A 26 -3.31 -11.78 10.72
C GLY A 26 -3.04 -10.39 10.11
N ARG A 27 -2.98 -10.27 8.78
CA ARG A 27 -2.75 -8.98 8.13
C ARG A 27 -3.87 -7.97 8.37
N ALA A 28 -5.13 -8.42 8.33
CA ALA A 28 -6.27 -7.57 8.63
C ALA A 28 -6.17 -7.03 10.07
N THR A 29 -5.98 -7.94 11.05
CA THR A 29 -6.00 -7.60 12.48
C THR A 29 -4.76 -6.86 12.98
N SER A 30 -3.60 -6.98 12.32
CA SER A 30 -2.38 -6.24 12.68
C SER A 30 -2.28 -4.85 12.05
N ALA A 31 -2.95 -4.60 10.92
CA ALA A 31 -2.78 -3.36 10.16
C ALA A 31 -4.10 -2.60 9.94
N HIS A 32 -5.11 -3.22 9.33
CA HIS A 32 -6.31 -2.51 8.89
C HIS A 32 -7.31 -2.23 10.01
N TYR A 33 -7.63 -3.24 10.83
CA TYR A 33 -8.52 -3.03 11.97
C TYR A 33 -8.00 -1.95 12.93
N PRO A 34 -6.73 -1.97 13.40
CA PRO A 34 -6.24 -0.91 14.28
C PRO A 34 -6.19 0.45 13.58
N SER A 35 -5.82 0.52 12.29
CA SER A 35 -5.82 1.76 11.52
C SER A 35 -7.21 2.39 11.42
N LEU A 36 -8.22 1.59 11.07
CA LEU A 36 -9.61 2.05 10.95
C LEU A 36 -10.24 2.36 12.29
N HIS A 37 -9.96 1.57 13.34
CA HIS A 37 -10.44 1.81 14.69
C HIS A 37 -9.90 3.12 15.28
N ALA A 38 -8.63 3.43 15.01
CA ALA A 38 -8.00 4.69 15.41
C ALA A 38 -8.43 5.90 14.54
N ASN A 39 -9.08 5.65 13.39
CA ASN A 39 -9.47 6.72 12.47
C ASN A 39 -10.81 7.34 12.86
N THR A 40 -10.77 8.61 13.26
CA THR A 40 -11.98 9.35 13.71
C THR A 40 -13.00 9.60 12.60
N LYS A 41 -12.63 9.42 11.32
CA LYS A 41 -13.47 9.62 10.13
C LYS A 41 -14.13 8.33 9.66
N ALA A 42 -13.75 7.17 10.20
CA ALA A 42 -14.28 5.85 9.84
C ALA A 42 -15.08 5.22 10.98
N GLU A 43 -15.94 4.27 10.64
CA GLU A 43 -16.64 3.39 11.58
C GLU A 43 -16.71 2.00 10.99
N ILE A 44 -16.11 1.01 11.67
CA ILE A 44 -16.21 -0.40 11.26
C ILE A 44 -17.57 -0.91 11.71
N VAL A 45 -18.49 -1.12 10.75
CA VAL A 45 -19.86 -1.54 11.04
C VAL A 45 -20.03 -3.06 11.06
N ALA A 46 -19.21 -3.78 10.26
CA ALA A 46 -19.33 -5.23 10.15
C ALA A 46 -18.02 -5.91 9.71
N VAL A 47 -17.94 -7.19 10.00
CA VAL A 47 -16.93 -8.13 9.53
C VAL A 47 -17.58 -9.34 8.88
N SER A 48 -17.02 -9.82 7.75
CA SER A 48 -17.33 -11.12 7.16
C SER A 48 -16.06 -11.98 7.14
N GLU A 49 -16.17 -13.16 7.73
CA GLU A 49 -15.07 -14.16 7.80
C GLU A 49 -15.68 -15.56 7.84
N LEU A 50 -15.07 -16.49 7.11
CA LEU A 50 -15.53 -17.88 7.05
C LEU A 50 -15.22 -18.67 8.32
N ASN A 51 -14.14 -18.32 9.00
CA ASN A 51 -13.78 -18.92 10.28
C ASN A 51 -14.45 -18.13 11.42
N GLU A 52 -15.44 -18.74 12.07
CA GLU A 52 -16.23 -18.13 13.12
C GLU A 52 -15.41 -17.64 14.31
N ASP A 53 -14.39 -18.42 14.75
CA ASP A 53 -13.53 -18.04 15.88
C ASP A 53 -12.73 -16.77 15.58
N ARG A 54 -12.18 -16.66 14.35
CA ARG A 54 -11.48 -15.44 13.89
C ARG A 54 -12.44 -14.26 13.79
N MET A 55 -13.64 -14.48 13.28
CA MET A 55 -14.68 -13.47 13.18
C MET A 55 -15.04 -12.91 14.55
N HIS A 56 -15.36 -13.79 15.49
CA HIS A 56 -15.72 -13.40 16.85
C HIS A 56 -14.58 -12.69 17.56
N LYS A 57 -13.37 -13.22 17.49
CA LYS A 57 -12.18 -12.61 18.09
C LYS A 57 -11.93 -11.19 17.59
N ALA A 58 -11.97 -10.98 16.28
CA ALA A 58 -11.77 -9.65 15.69
C ALA A 58 -12.93 -8.71 16.05
N ALA A 59 -14.17 -9.17 15.97
CA ALA A 59 -15.34 -8.38 16.29
C ALA A 59 -15.36 -7.92 17.76
N ASP A 60 -15.01 -8.81 18.68
CA ASP A 60 -14.93 -8.49 20.11
C ASP A 60 -13.80 -7.52 20.42
N GLN A 61 -12.61 -7.75 19.81
CA GLN A 61 -11.43 -6.89 20.02
C GLN A 61 -11.69 -5.44 19.58
N PHE A 62 -12.42 -5.24 18.48
CA PHE A 62 -12.65 -3.91 17.90
C PHE A 62 -14.08 -3.37 18.11
N GLY A 63 -14.91 -4.05 18.90
CA GLY A 63 -16.26 -3.63 19.22
C GLY A 63 -17.24 -3.65 18.04
N ILE A 64 -17.03 -4.55 17.07
CA ILE A 64 -17.81 -4.65 15.84
C ILE A 64 -19.10 -5.46 16.11
N LYS A 65 -20.26 -4.90 15.76
CA LYS A 65 -21.56 -5.53 16.01
C LYS A 65 -21.97 -6.50 14.89
N GLY A 66 -21.78 -6.11 13.64
CA GLY A 66 -22.16 -6.91 12.47
C GLY A 66 -21.16 -8.06 12.25
N ARG A 67 -21.66 -9.31 12.22
CA ARG A 67 -20.85 -10.54 12.06
C ARG A 67 -21.52 -11.43 11.04
N TYR A 68 -20.81 -11.78 9.97
CA TYR A 68 -21.37 -12.46 8.81
C TYR A 68 -20.43 -13.53 8.27
N GLY A 69 -20.98 -14.70 7.95
CA GLY A 69 -20.29 -15.73 7.16
C GLY A 69 -20.31 -15.43 5.64
N SER A 70 -21.23 -14.55 5.20
CA SER A 70 -21.37 -14.13 3.80
C SER A 70 -21.16 -12.63 3.66
N TYR A 71 -20.20 -12.21 2.83
CA TYR A 71 -19.96 -10.80 2.56
C TYR A 71 -21.09 -10.14 1.75
N VAL A 72 -21.78 -10.90 0.90
CA VAL A 72 -22.94 -10.39 0.16
C VAL A 72 -24.06 -10.01 1.13
N ALA A 73 -24.43 -10.93 2.02
CA ALA A 73 -25.44 -10.66 3.05
C ALA A 73 -25.04 -9.50 3.98
N MET A 74 -23.74 -9.38 4.28
CA MET A 74 -23.19 -8.25 5.05
C MET A 74 -23.42 -6.92 4.32
N ILE A 75 -23.08 -6.84 3.04
CA ILE A 75 -23.23 -5.59 2.25
C ILE A 75 -24.69 -5.21 2.10
N GLU A 76 -25.57 -6.17 1.79
CA GLU A 76 -27.01 -5.94 1.64
C GLU A 76 -27.65 -5.38 2.92
N LYS A 77 -27.27 -5.90 4.07
CA LYS A 77 -27.84 -5.51 5.37
C LYS A 77 -27.26 -4.23 5.94
N GLU A 78 -25.94 -4.10 5.95
CA GLU A 78 -25.23 -2.97 6.59
C GLU A 78 -25.13 -1.74 5.71
N LYS A 79 -25.18 -1.92 4.39
CA LYS A 79 -25.05 -0.87 3.36
C LYS A 79 -23.84 0.04 3.65
N PRO A 80 -22.62 -0.53 3.68
CA PRO A 80 -21.41 0.23 3.96
C PRO A 80 -21.10 1.20 2.81
N ASP A 81 -20.45 2.31 3.13
CA ASP A 81 -19.91 3.24 2.12
C ASP A 81 -18.68 2.62 1.43
N ALA A 82 -17.87 1.85 2.16
CA ALA A 82 -16.68 1.19 1.67
C ALA A 82 -16.51 -0.23 2.23
N VAL A 83 -15.93 -1.11 1.42
CA VAL A 83 -15.58 -2.49 1.79
C VAL A 83 -14.06 -2.66 1.70
N TYR A 84 -13.48 -3.27 2.71
CA TYR A 84 -12.09 -3.71 2.75
C TYR A 84 -12.00 -5.21 2.50
N ALA A 85 -11.43 -5.64 1.38
CA ALA A 85 -11.21 -7.05 1.08
C ALA A 85 -9.76 -7.45 1.41
N ILE A 86 -9.57 -8.07 2.56
CA ILE A 86 -8.28 -8.45 3.11
C ILE A 86 -8.18 -9.97 3.17
N MET A 87 -7.81 -10.56 2.04
CA MET A 87 -7.88 -12.01 1.81
C MET A 87 -6.75 -12.46 0.87
N PRO A 88 -6.51 -13.79 0.72
CA PRO A 88 -5.52 -14.28 -0.22
C PRO A 88 -5.82 -13.84 -1.66
N PRO A 89 -4.82 -13.40 -2.45
CA PRO A 89 -5.03 -12.77 -3.75
C PRO A 89 -5.70 -13.67 -4.79
N HIS A 90 -5.48 -15.00 -4.74
CA HIS A 90 -6.07 -15.96 -5.67
C HIS A 90 -7.60 -16.18 -5.49
N HIS A 91 -8.19 -15.58 -4.44
CA HIS A 91 -9.65 -15.58 -4.21
C HIS A 91 -10.26 -14.17 -4.36
N MET A 92 -9.46 -13.16 -4.70
CA MET A 92 -9.85 -11.77 -4.54
C MET A 92 -10.65 -11.20 -5.73
N TYR A 93 -10.38 -11.66 -6.96
CA TYR A 93 -10.94 -11.05 -8.17
C TYR A 93 -12.47 -11.01 -8.17
N ASP A 94 -13.14 -12.15 -8.01
CA ASP A 94 -14.61 -12.26 -8.04
C ASP A 94 -15.26 -11.49 -6.88
N VAL A 95 -14.61 -11.51 -5.70
CA VAL A 95 -15.08 -10.75 -4.54
C VAL A 95 -15.01 -9.25 -4.82
N CYS A 96 -13.90 -8.78 -5.38
CA CYS A 96 -13.72 -7.38 -5.76
C CYS A 96 -14.74 -6.93 -6.80
N ALA A 97 -14.96 -7.74 -7.84
CA ALA A 97 -15.95 -7.46 -8.88
C ALA A 97 -17.35 -7.33 -8.27
N THR A 98 -17.79 -8.32 -7.50
CA THR A 98 -19.10 -8.31 -6.83
C THR A 98 -19.28 -7.09 -5.91
N VAL A 99 -18.27 -6.76 -5.08
CA VAL A 99 -18.35 -5.60 -4.18
C VAL A 99 -18.54 -4.30 -4.95
N MET A 100 -17.81 -4.12 -6.06
CA MET A 100 -17.92 -2.92 -6.89
C MET A 100 -19.26 -2.86 -7.65
N GLU A 101 -19.77 -3.99 -8.13
CA GLU A 101 -21.11 -4.12 -8.77
C GLU A 101 -22.23 -3.82 -7.78
N MET A 102 -22.04 -4.12 -6.50
CA MET A 102 -22.96 -3.71 -5.43
C MET A 102 -22.86 -2.22 -5.06
N GLY A 103 -22.01 -1.45 -5.74
CA GLY A 103 -21.89 0.00 -5.59
C GLY A 103 -21.03 0.45 -4.40
N CYS A 104 -20.27 -0.42 -3.78
CA CYS A 104 -19.39 -0.08 -2.66
C CYS A 104 -18.00 0.39 -3.13
N HIS A 105 -17.45 1.42 -2.49
CA HIS A 105 -16.03 1.72 -2.62
C HIS A 105 -15.20 0.57 -2.07
N LEU A 106 -14.05 0.27 -2.72
CA LEU A 106 -13.29 -0.94 -2.42
C LEU A 106 -11.83 -0.65 -2.08
N PHE A 107 -11.35 -1.19 -0.97
CA PHE A 107 -9.94 -1.20 -0.60
C PHE A 107 -9.45 -2.63 -0.44
N VAL A 108 -8.29 -2.94 -1.05
CA VAL A 108 -7.75 -4.30 -1.06
C VAL A 108 -6.32 -4.38 -0.56
N GLU A 109 -5.93 -5.56 -0.06
CA GLU A 109 -4.51 -5.88 0.13
C GLU A 109 -3.80 -6.08 -1.21
N LYS A 110 -2.49 -5.90 -1.16
CA LYS A 110 -1.62 -6.21 -2.31
C LYS A 110 -1.34 -7.74 -2.40
N PRO A 111 -1.07 -8.27 -3.58
CA PRO A 111 -1.28 -7.62 -4.87
C PRO A 111 -2.77 -7.42 -5.16
N PRO A 112 -3.15 -6.47 -6.01
CA PRO A 112 -4.56 -6.15 -6.29
C PRO A 112 -5.31 -7.30 -7.00
N ALA A 113 -4.57 -8.13 -7.75
CA ALA A 113 -5.03 -9.34 -8.42
C ALA A 113 -3.83 -10.24 -8.74
N MET A 114 -4.05 -11.36 -9.39
CA MET A 114 -3.00 -12.33 -9.78
C MET A 114 -2.18 -11.88 -10.99
N THR A 115 -2.75 -11.06 -11.87
CA THR A 115 -2.13 -10.58 -13.12
C THR A 115 -2.39 -9.09 -13.33
N SER A 116 -1.56 -8.46 -14.17
CA SER A 116 -1.77 -7.08 -14.63
C SER A 116 -3.11 -6.91 -15.34
N GLU A 117 -3.50 -7.89 -16.19
CA GLU A 117 -4.78 -7.87 -16.89
C GLU A 117 -5.98 -7.93 -15.94
N GLN A 118 -5.97 -8.80 -14.93
CA GLN A 118 -7.03 -8.82 -13.92
C GLN A 118 -7.12 -7.47 -13.19
N THR A 119 -5.98 -6.86 -12.83
CA THR A 119 -5.96 -5.54 -12.19
C THR A 119 -6.54 -4.47 -13.09
N ARG A 120 -6.24 -4.50 -14.40
CA ARG A 120 -6.78 -3.59 -15.41
C ARG A 120 -8.30 -3.75 -15.53
N GLN A 121 -8.81 -5.00 -15.53
CA GLN A 121 -10.25 -5.26 -15.55
C GLN A 121 -10.95 -4.73 -14.29
N LEU A 122 -10.34 -4.88 -13.10
CA LEU A 122 -10.87 -4.28 -11.87
C LEU A 122 -10.89 -2.73 -11.94
N ALA A 123 -9.89 -2.10 -12.57
CA ALA A 123 -9.90 -0.65 -12.80
C ALA A 123 -11.06 -0.20 -13.71
N ILE A 124 -11.35 -0.99 -14.75
CA ILE A 124 -12.49 -0.75 -15.66
C ILE A 124 -13.81 -0.92 -14.89
N LEU A 125 -13.96 -1.97 -14.11
CA LEU A 125 -15.15 -2.21 -13.28
C LEU A 125 -15.39 -1.08 -12.27
N ALA A 126 -14.35 -0.62 -11.57
CA ALA A 126 -14.44 0.50 -10.64
C ALA A 126 -14.96 1.77 -11.33
N ARG A 127 -14.42 2.09 -12.51
CA ARG A 127 -14.85 3.23 -13.33
C ARG A 127 -16.30 3.09 -13.79
N ASN A 128 -16.70 1.93 -14.31
CA ASN A 128 -18.03 1.70 -14.84
C ASN A 128 -19.09 1.76 -13.74
N ASN A 129 -18.79 1.25 -12.54
CA ASN A 129 -19.68 1.31 -11.39
C ASN A 129 -19.57 2.63 -10.60
N LYS A 130 -18.69 3.57 -11.04
CA LYS A 130 -18.47 4.88 -10.40
C LYS A 130 -18.07 4.76 -8.92
N VAL A 131 -17.30 3.75 -8.58
CA VAL A 131 -16.77 3.53 -7.24
C VAL A 131 -15.28 3.83 -7.17
N LEU A 132 -14.80 4.24 -6.00
CA LEU A 132 -13.39 4.44 -5.73
C LEU A 132 -12.76 3.09 -5.37
N SER A 133 -11.52 2.90 -5.80
CA SER A 133 -10.72 1.74 -5.44
C SER A 133 -9.40 2.16 -4.79
N GLY A 134 -8.84 1.32 -3.93
CA GLY A 134 -7.53 1.55 -3.32
C GLY A 134 -6.81 0.23 -3.06
N VAL A 135 -5.50 0.24 -3.18
CA VAL A 135 -4.60 -0.90 -2.92
C VAL A 135 -3.65 -0.55 -1.78
N THR A 136 -3.37 -1.51 -0.91
CA THR A 136 -2.47 -1.33 0.23
C THR A 136 -1.00 -1.27 -0.22
N PHE A 137 -0.62 -0.22 -0.92
CA PHE A 137 0.77 0.13 -1.16
C PHE A 137 1.26 1.10 -0.08
N GLN A 138 1.21 0.64 1.17
CA GLN A 138 1.47 1.46 2.35
C GLN A 138 2.89 2.04 2.42
N ARG A 139 3.87 1.43 1.72
CA ARG A 139 5.25 1.94 1.72
C ARG A 139 5.36 3.35 1.16
N ARG A 140 4.55 3.72 0.16
CA ARG A 140 4.44 5.11 -0.34
C ARG A 140 4.03 6.10 0.75
N PHE A 141 3.28 5.63 1.76
CA PHE A 141 2.74 6.43 2.86
C PHE A 141 3.60 6.39 4.11
N ALA A 142 4.63 5.53 4.16
CA ALA A 142 5.56 5.50 5.27
C ALA A 142 6.23 6.87 5.45
N PRO A 143 6.24 7.44 6.67
CA PRO A 143 6.75 8.79 6.90
C PRO A 143 8.16 9.02 6.38
N VAL A 144 9.06 8.05 6.55
CA VAL A 144 10.45 8.11 6.08
C VAL A 144 10.51 8.25 4.55
N ILE A 145 9.72 7.46 3.82
CA ILE A 145 9.68 7.47 2.34
C ILE A 145 9.01 8.75 1.83
N ARG A 146 7.81 9.06 2.32
CA ARG A 146 7.02 10.21 1.84
C ARG A 146 7.70 11.54 2.13
N GLN A 147 8.20 11.73 3.35
CA GLN A 147 8.92 12.96 3.71
C GLN A 147 10.30 13.00 3.08
N GLY A 148 10.99 11.85 2.98
CA GLY A 148 12.29 11.76 2.30
C GLY A 148 12.20 12.24 0.85
N LYS A 149 11.22 11.71 0.08
CA LYS A 149 10.92 12.15 -1.29
C LYS A 149 10.62 13.65 -1.33
N SER A 150 9.73 14.14 -0.49
CA SER A 150 9.35 15.55 -0.44
C SER A 150 10.52 16.47 -0.10
N LEU A 151 11.49 16.03 0.72
CA LEU A 151 12.69 16.80 1.03
C LEU A 151 13.66 16.87 -0.18
N CYS A 152 13.83 15.75 -0.90
CA CYS A 152 14.61 15.69 -2.12
C CYS A 152 14.00 16.60 -3.21
N GLU A 153 12.69 16.52 -3.42
CA GLU A 153 11.96 17.31 -4.44
C GLU A 153 12.03 18.83 -4.22
N LYS A 154 12.32 19.30 -3.00
CA LYS A 154 12.58 20.73 -2.75
C LYS A 154 13.85 21.25 -3.40
N ARG A 155 14.80 20.36 -3.73
CA ARG A 155 16.06 20.70 -4.43
C ARG A 155 15.99 20.48 -5.93
N GLY A 156 14.98 19.76 -6.42
CA GLY A 156 14.77 19.42 -7.82
C GLY A 156 14.14 18.06 -7.98
N ALA A 157 13.84 17.68 -9.21
CA ALA A 157 13.26 16.36 -9.50
C ALA A 157 14.17 15.23 -8.98
N VAL A 158 13.57 14.14 -8.54
CA VAL A 158 14.29 12.90 -8.27
C VAL A 158 14.86 12.40 -9.61
N HIS A 159 16.19 12.22 -9.68
CA HIS A 159 16.86 11.75 -10.88
C HIS A 159 17.31 10.29 -10.78
N SER A 160 17.43 9.75 -9.56
CA SER A 160 17.70 8.33 -9.35
C SER A 160 17.13 7.85 -8.00
N ALA A 161 16.71 6.60 -7.97
CA ALA A 161 16.25 5.93 -6.75
C ALA A 161 16.65 4.46 -6.74
N VAL A 162 16.86 3.91 -5.54
CA VAL A 162 17.03 2.46 -5.32
C VAL A 162 15.93 1.98 -4.38
N ALA A 163 15.32 0.85 -4.69
CA ALA A 163 14.41 0.16 -3.79
C ALA A 163 14.91 -1.27 -3.56
N THR A 164 15.19 -1.59 -2.31
CA THR A 164 15.73 -2.90 -1.91
C THR A 164 14.73 -3.61 -1.02
N PHE A 165 14.44 -4.89 -1.32
CA PHE A 165 13.68 -5.74 -0.42
C PHE A 165 14.36 -7.12 -0.31
N TYR A 166 14.96 -7.38 0.83
CA TYR A 166 15.64 -8.62 1.13
C TYR A 166 14.93 -9.40 2.22
N LYS A 167 15.02 -10.74 2.15
CA LYS A 167 14.52 -11.64 3.19
C LYS A 167 15.45 -12.83 3.37
N ASN A 168 15.49 -13.37 4.58
CA ASN A 168 15.98 -14.72 4.84
C ASN A 168 14.81 -15.69 4.72
N ALA A 169 14.73 -16.37 3.58
CA ALA A 169 13.71 -17.38 3.30
C ALA A 169 14.33 -18.64 2.68
N VAL A 170 15.57 -18.95 3.10
CA VAL A 170 16.30 -20.14 2.68
C VAL A 170 15.49 -21.40 3.02
N GLY A 171 15.29 -22.26 2.00
CA GLY A 171 14.49 -23.48 2.14
C GLY A 171 12.98 -23.27 2.23
N ALA A 172 12.49 -22.03 2.17
CA ALA A 172 11.05 -21.75 2.12
C ALA A 172 10.48 -22.05 0.74
N GLY A 173 9.27 -22.59 0.68
CA GLY A 173 8.51 -22.76 -0.55
C GLY A 173 7.90 -21.47 -1.05
N PRO A 174 7.28 -21.53 -2.25
CA PRO A 174 6.59 -20.36 -2.82
C PRO A 174 5.34 -19.98 -2.01
N TYR A 175 4.95 -18.71 -2.07
CA TYR A 175 3.75 -18.21 -1.40
C TYR A 175 2.48 -18.90 -1.95
N TYR A 176 1.52 -19.11 -1.07
CA TYR A 176 0.20 -19.67 -1.44
C TYR A 176 0.31 -20.97 -2.25
N ARG A 177 1.27 -21.85 -1.91
CA ARG A 177 1.52 -23.14 -2.61
C ARG A 177 1.88 -22.95 -4.10
N GLY A 178 2.52 -21.83 -4.46
CA GLY A 178 2.90 -21.52 -5.83
C GLY A 178 1.81 -20.84 -6.67
N ALA A 179 0.68 -20.47 -6.06
CA ALA A 179 -0.38 -19.77 -6.77
C ALA A 179 0.06 -18.38 -7.27
N ILE A 180 1.08 -17.79 -6.67
CA ILE A 180 1.60 -16.49 -7.03
C ILE A 180 3.11 -16.43 -6.74
N ASP A 181 3.86 -15.81 -7.63
CA ASP A 181 5.32 -15.65 -7.49
C ASP A 181 5.70 -14.60 -6.43
N ILE A 182 6.99 -14.59 -6.05
CA ILE A 182 7.52 -13.72 -5.02
C ILE A 182 7.46 -12.24 -5.42
N LEU A 183 7.79 -11.93 -6.69
CA LEU A 183 7.84 -10.54 -7.16
C LEU A 183 6.45 -9.92 -7.08
N THR A 184 5.43 -10.62 -7.57
CA THR A 184 4.04 -10.18 -7.55
C THR A 184 3.44 -10.19 -6.15
N SER A 185 3.72 -11.22 -5.33
CA SER A 185 3.04 -11.37 -4.03
C SER A 185 3.60 -10.48 -2.93
N ASP A 186 4.92 -10.28 -2.89
CA ASP A 186 5.56 -9.64 -1.74
C ASP A 186 6.56 -8.55 -2.16
N ALA A 187 7.47 -8.84 -3.09
CA ALA A 187 8.43 -7.88 -3.59
C ALA A 187 7.80 -6.72 -4.38
N ILE A 188 6.52 -6.84 -4.76
CA ILE A 188 5.73 -5.77 -5.37
C ILE A 188 5.76 -4.46 -4.57
N HIS A 189 5.97 -4.52 -3.26
CA HIS A 189 6.17 -3.31 -2.46
C HIS A 189 7.39 -2.50 -2.91
N ALA A 190 8.50 -3.15 -3.27
CA ALA A 190 9.70 -2.47 -3.76
C ALA A 190 9.47 -1.95 -5.18
N VAL A 191 8.81 -2.72 -6.05
CA VAL A 191 8.43 -2.30 -7.42
C VAL A 191 7.54 -1.05 -7.37
N ASP A 192 6.52 -1.07 -6.54
CA ASP A 192 5.60 0.06 -6.35
C ASP A 192 6.28 1.29 -5.77
N THR A 193 7.13 1.09 -4.76
CA THR A 193 7.90 2.18 -4.15
C THR A 193 8.85 2.80 -5.16
N LEU A 194 9.55 2.01 -5.97
CA LEU A 194 10.45 2.51 -7.01
C LEU A 194 9.70 3.40 -8.01
N ARG A 195 8.54 2.93 -8.52
CA ARG A 195 7.67 3.76 -9.38
C ARG A 195 7.26 5.06 -8.72
N TYR A 196 6.83 4.99 -7.46
CA TYR A 196 6.43 6.18 -6.69
C TYR A 196 7.57 7.18 -6.52
N LEU A 197 8.78 6.71 -6.26
CA LEU A 197 9.95 7.57 -6.08
C LEU A 197 10.38 8.25 -7.38
N CYS A 198 10.49 7.48 -8.47
CA CYS A 198 10.96 7.98 -9.75
C CYS A 198 9.90 8.82 -10.46
N GLY A 199 8.61 8.47 -10.35
CA GLY A 199 7.52 9.16 -11.05
C GLY A 199 7.56 8.95 -12.58
N GLY A 200 6.54 9.45 -13.28
CA GLY A 200 6.40 9.25 -14.72
C GLY A 200 5.96 7.84 -15.11
N GLU A 201 6.05 7.54 -16.41
CA GLU A 201 5.77 6.22 -16.98
C GLU A 201 7.08 5.45 -17.18
N VAL A 202 7.03 4.12 -17.15
CA VAL A 202 8.18 3.26 -17.47
C VAL A 202 8.49 3.36 -18.96
N GLU A 203 9.75 3.61 -19.33
CA GLU A 203 10.21 3.69 -20.70
C GLU A 203 11.05 2.48 -21.12
N SER A 204 11.89 1.96 -20.21
CA SER A 204 12.67 0.75 -20.46
C SER A 204 12.98 -0.01 -19.17
N VAL A 205 13.16 -1.32 -19.32
CA VAL A 205 13.56 -2.23 -18.25
C VAL A 205 14.70 -3.12 -18.77
N ALA A 206 15.72 -3.33 -17.93
CA ALA A 206 16.71 -4.39 -18.09
C ALA A 206 16.79 -5.15 -16.78
N SER A 207 16.67 -6.47 -16.78
CA SER A 207 16.52 -7.26 -15.56
C SER A 207 17.35 -8.53 -15.55
N ASP A 208 17.61 -9.06 -14.36
CA ASP A 208 18.21 -10.37 -14.10
C ASP A 208 17.36 -11.07 -13.03
N VAL A 209 16.68 -12.15 -13.43
CA VAL A 209 15.78 -12.93 -12.56
C VAL A 209 16.35 -14.32 -12.36
N ARG A 210 16.56 -14.71 -11.11
CA ARG A 210 17.26 -15.96 -10.77
C ARG A 210 16.46 -16.85 -9.83
N ARG A 211 16.82 -18.13 -9.92
CA ARG A 211 16.43 -19.20 -9.00
C ARG A 211 17.69 -19.64 -8.24
N LEU A 212 17.86 -19.18 -7.00
CA LEU A 212 19.00 -19.59 -6.18
C LEU A 212 18.54 -20.66 -5.19
N ASP A 213 19.09 -21.86 -5.34
CA ASP A 213 18.77 -23.03 -4.50
C ASP A 213 17.25 -23.25 -4.30
N ALA A 214 16.44 -22.95 -5.33
CA ALA A 214 14.99 -23.05 -5.33
C ALA A 214 14.43 -23.32 -6.74
N GLU A 215 13.28 -24.00 -6.81
CA GLU A 215 12.58 -24.23 -8.08
C GLU A 215 11.80 -23.00 -8.57
N HIS A 216 11.63 -21.97 -7.74
CA HIS A 216 10.94 -20.72 -8.04
C HIS A 216 11.91 -19.53 -8.05
N CYS A 217 11.56 -18.49 -8.81
CA CYS A 217 12.33 -17.25 -8.83
C CYS A 217 12.31 -16.58 -7.46
N ASN A 218 13.49 -16.29 -6.92
CA ASN A 218 13.67 -15.74 -5.57
C ASN A 218 14.67 -14.58 -5.49
N VAL A 219 15.24 -14.18 -6.65
CA VAL A 219 16.08 -12.99 -6.81
C VAL A 219 15.64 -12.25 -8.06
N HIS A 220 15.42 -10.94 -7.93
CA HIS A 220 15.02 -10.06 -9.04
C HIS A 220 15.81 -8.76 -8.94
N LEU A 221 16.57 -8.46 -9.98
CA LEU A 221 17.33 -7.24 -10.15
C LEU A 221 16.79 -6.53 -11.39
N ALA A 222 16.58 -5.22 -11.32
CA ALA A 222 16.17 -4.47 -12.50
C ALA A 222 16.73 -3.05 -12.50
N LEU A 223 17.09 -2.57 -13.70
CA LEU A 223 17.34 -1.18 -14.03
C LEU A 223 16.15 -0.67 -14.84
N VAL A 224 15.52 0.41 -14.39
CA VAL A 224 14.30 0.96 -14.99
C VAL A 224 14.48 2.43 -15.31
N THR A 225 14.18 2.86 -16.54
CA THR A 225 14.12 4.28 -16.89
C THR A 225 12.68 4.78 -16.95
N PHE A 226 12.48 6.04 -16.59
CA PHE A 226 11.16 6.64 -16.48
C PHE A 226 11.07 7.93 -17.30
N SER A 227 9.88 8.24 -17.81
CA SER A 227 9.61 9.46 -18.59
C SER A 227 9.79 10.76 -17.81
N SER A 228 9.92 10.67 -16.50
CA SER A 228 10.37 11.79 -15.63
C SER A 228 11.84 12.17 -15.83
N GLY A 229 12.62 11.34 -16.53
CA GLY A 229 14.07 11.40 -16.62
C GLY A 229 14.80 10.68 -15.46
N ALA A 230 14.06 10.09 -14.52
CA ALA A 230 14.67 9.33 -13.42
C ALA A 230 15.07 7.92 -13.85
N THR A 231 16.12 7.40 -13.19
CA THR A 231 16.53 5.99 -13.28
C THR A 231 16.33 5.32 -11.94
N GLY A 232 15.66 4.16 -11.95
CA GLY A 232 15.39 3.35 -10.79
C GLY A 232 16.17 2.03 -10.78
N VAL A 233 16.64 1.60 -9.61
CA VAL A 233 17.26 0.29 -9.41
C VAL A 233 16.43 -0.52 -8.42
N LEU A 234 16.00 -1.71 -8.83
CA LEU A 234 15.30 -2.67 -7.98
C LEU A 234 16.27 -3.77 -7.56
N LEU A 235 16.31 -4.06 -6.26
CA LEU A 235 17.10 -5.16 -5.69
C LEU A 235 16.20 -5.98 -4.77
N THR A 236 15.78 -7.18 -5.21
CA THR A 236 15.02 -8.10 -4.36
C THR A 236 15.71 -9.47 -4.28
N ASN A 237 15.82 -10.02 -3.06
CA ASN A 237 16.49 -11.28 -2.83
C ASN A 237 15.97 -11.96 -1.55
N TRP A 238 15.47 -13.18 -1.69
CA TRP A 238 14.93 -13.98 -0.59
C TRP A 238 15.96 -14.94 0.05
N MET A 239 17.25 -14.85 -0.40
CA MET A 239 18.36 -15.70 0.08
C MET A 239 19.38 -14.90 0.88
N THR A 240 18.98 -13.84 1.58
CA THR A 240 19.89 -12.96 2.33
C THR A 240 19.86 -13.22 3.83
N GLY A 241 20.73 -12.56 4.59
CA GLY A 241 20.91 -12.79 6.02
C GLY A 241 19.74 -12.34 6.90
N ARG A 242 18.96 -11.32 6.49
CA ARG A 242 17.81 -10.81 7.26
C ARG A 242 16.75 -10.15 6.37
N ARG A 243 15.57 -9.93 6.93
CA ARG A 243 14.58 -9.03 6.31
C ARG A 243 15.07 -7.58 6.37
N MET A 244 14.99 -6.88 5.24
CA MET A 244 15.35 -5.46 5.12
C MET A 244 14.56 -4.84 3.97
N PHE A 245 14.01 -3.64 4.18
CA PHE A 245 13.39 -2.84 3.14
C PHE A 245 14.01 -1.45 3.15
N THR A 246 14.82 -1.11 2.17
CA THR A 246 15.49 0.19 2.11
C THR A 246 15.21 0.92 0.82
N VAL A 247 15.30 2.24 0.88
CA VAL A 247 15.24 3.12 -0.28
C VAL A 247 16.41 4.10 -0.27
N GLU A 248 16.89 4.43 -1.47
CA GLU A 248 17.74 5.57 -1.72
C GLU A 248 17.01 6.53 -2.65
N ILE A 249 17.06 7.82 -2.35
CA ILE A 249 16.37 8.86 -3.14
C ILE A 249 17.37 9.98 -3.39
N HIS A 250 17.61 10.31 -4.66
CA HIS A 250 18.60 11.31 -5.05
C HIS A 250 17.99 12.41 -5.92
N SER A 251 18.21 13.65 -5.51
CA SER A 251 17.95 14.87 -6.26
C SER A 251 19.21 15.75 -6.26
N PRO A 252 19.30 16.86 -7.02
CA PRO A 252 20.52 17.67 -7.08
C PRO A 252 21.03 18.12 -5.70
N GLY A 253 22.21 17.60 -5.30
CA GLY A 253 22.89 17.96 -4.05
C GLY A 253 22.22 17.49 -2.76
N ILE A 254 21.30 16.52 -2.82
CA ILE A 254 20.60 15.96 -1.65
C ILE A 254 20.29 14.49 -1.86
N SER A 255 20.42 13.69 -0.82
CA SER A 255 20.10 12.25 -0.81
C SER A 255 19.43 11.82 0.49
N VAL A 256 18.51 10.87 0.37
CA VAL A 256 17.92 10.17 1.51
C VAL A 256 18.26 8.69 1.41
N PHE A 257 18.71 8.12 2.51
CA PHE A 257 18.85 6.68 2.73
C PHE A 257 17.88 6.30 3.84
N GLY A 258 16.90 5.45 3.55
CA GLY A 258 15.83 5.20 4.51
C GLY A 258 15.31 3.78 4.50
N ASP A 259 14.92 3.32 5.68
CA ASP A 259 14.11 2.14 5.94
C ASP A 259 12.82 2.60 6.63
N PRO A 260 11.64 2.28 6.10
CA PRO A 260 10.36 2.71 6.70
C PRO A 260 10.12 2.17 8.11
N GLU A 261 10.83 1.12 8.53
CA GLU A 261 10.69 0.48 9.84
C GLU A 261 11.81 0.89 10.81
N GLU A 262 13.05 1.04 10.31
CA GLU A 262 14.23 1.32 11.15
C GLU A 262 14.60 2.82 11.17
N GLY A 263 14.19 3.59 10.16
CA GLY A 263 14.50 5.00 10.02
C GLY A 263 15.46 5.31 8.88
N GLY A 264 16.08 6.49 8.92
CA GLY A 264 16.96 6.88 7.84
C GLY A 264 17.72 8.19 8.11
N ALA A 265 18.41 8.65 7.09
CA ALA A 265 19.24 9.84 7.13
C ALA A 265 19.16 10.65 5.83
N LEU A 266 19.21 11.96 5.98
CA LEU A 266 19.25 12.94 4.90
C LEU A 266 20.65 13.55 4.86
N TYR A 267 21.26 13.54 3.68
CA TYR A 267 22.56 14.14 3.39
C TYR A 267 22.42 15.21 2.31
N ALA A 268 23.15 16.31 2.42
CA ALA A 268 23.17 17.33 1.39
C ALA A 268 24.50 18.10 1.38
N ASP A 269 24.79 18.76 0.26
CA ASP A 269 25.86 19.74 0.11
C ASP A 269 27.26 19.16 0.48
N ASN A 270 27.48 17.89 0.11
CA ASN A 270 28.75 17.16 0.35
C ASN A 270 29.15 17.03 1.83
N GLN A 271 28.19 17.13 2.76
CA GLN A 271 28.47 16.91 4.17
C GLN A 271 28.62 15.41 4.46
N VAL A 272 29.59 15.05 5.29
CA VAL A 272 29.85 13.67 5.71
C VAL A 272 28.79 13.19 6.72
N GLU A 273 28.43 14.07 7.66
CA GLU A 273 27.39 13.77 8.66
C GLU A 273 25.99 14.05 8.11
N PRO A 274 24.98 13.28 8.53
CA PRO A 274 23.62 13.53 8.11
C PRO A 274 23.12 14.88 8.64
N ILE A 275 22.54 15.67 7.75
CA ILE A 275 21.92 16.96 8.16
C ILE A 275 20.58 16.75 8.88
N ARG A 276 19.98 15.56 8.76
CA ARG A 276 18.76 15.19 9.45
C ARG A 276 18.62 13.68 9.59
N SER A 277 18.30 13.21 10.80
CA SER A 277 17.83 11.84 11.05
C SER A 277 16.32 11.74 10.79
N LEU A 278 15.88 10.64 10.21
CA LEU A 278 14.49 10.32 9.90
C LEU A 278 14.06 9.15 10.80
N ASP A 279 13.42 9.45 11.89
CA ASP A 279 12.91 8.47 12.86
C ASP A 279 11.41 8.25 12.61
N PRO A 280 10.96 7.07 12.16
CA PRO A 280 9.58 6.84 11.78
C PRO A 280 8.58 7.07 12.93
N CYS A 281 8.95 6.71 14.16
CA CYS A 281 8.09 6.90 15.34
C CYS A 281 7.92 8.38 15.68
N LYS A 282 9.01 9.16 15.65
CA LYS A 282 8.94 10.61 15.85
C LYS A 282 8.18 11.31 14.73
N MET A 283 8.34 10.85 13.50
CA MET A 283 7.69 11.43 12.33
C MET A 283 6.19 11.20 12.31
N CYS A 284 5.70 10.03 12.74
CA CYS A 284 4.26 9.74 12.86
C CYS A 284 3.68 10.08 14.24
N GLY A 285 4.52 10.46 15.22
CA GLY A 285 4.09 10.80 16.58
C GLY A 285 3.56 9.61 17.37
N SER A 286 3.99 8.38 17.07
CA SER A 286 3.50 7.15 17.69
C SER A 286 4.54 6.03 17.62
N ASN A 287 4.53 5.17 18.63
CA ASN A 287 5.33 3.93 18.63
C ASN A 287 4.55 2.72 18.08
N GLU A 288 3.32 2.93 17.60
CA GLU A 288 2.53 1.86 17.00
C GLU A 288 3.06 1.52 15.61
N GLU A 289 3.43 0.25 15.41
CA GLU A 289 4.05 -0.23 14.17
C GLU A 289 3.21 0.11 12.93
N PHE A 290 1.88 -0.08 12.97
CA PHE A 290 1.00 0.19 11.84
C PHE A 290 1.00 1.68 11.41
N ARG A 291 1.43 2.61 12.29
CA ARG A 291 1.62 4.03 11.95
C ARG A 291 3.00 4.27 11.35
N ALA A 292 4.03 3.70 11.96
CA ALA A 292 5.42 3.96 11.58
C ALA A 292 5.70 3.54 10.12
N TYR A 293 5.15 2.41 9.65
CA TYR A 293 5.39 1.94 8.28
C TYR A 293 4.28 2.31 7.26
N GLY A 294 3.36 3.22 7.62
CA GLY A 294 2.43 3.87 6.69
C GLY A 294 1.07 3.16 6.52
N ALA A 295 0.75 2.12 7.32
CA ALA A 295 -0.54 1.46 7.19
C ALA A 295 -1.69 2.35 7.65
N PHE A 296 -1.51 3.12 8.73
CA PHE A 296 -2.52 4.10 9.13
C PHE A 296 -2.76 5.13 8.04
N ASP A 297 -1.69 5.67 7.47
CA ASP A 297 -1.78 6.78 6.51
C ASP A 297 -2.42 6.37 5.19
N VAL A 298 -2.15 5.17 4.67
CA VAL A 298 -2.83 4.68 3.45
C VAL A 298 -4.32 4.43 3.69
N ASN A 299 -4.69 3.93 4.87
CA ASN A 299 -6.09 3.76 5.26
C ASN A 299 -6.79 5.13 5.42
N ASP A 300 -6.16 6.09 6.13
CA ASP A 300 -6.72 7.44 6.29
C ASP A 300 -6.86 8.17 4.96
N HIS A 301 -5.88 8.02 4.06
CA HIS A 301 -5.94 8.56 2.69
C HIS A 301 -7.17 8.02 1.94
N PHE A 302 -7.39 6.70 1.96
CA PHE A 302 -8.56 6.11 1.30
C PHE A 302 -9.87 6.61 1.89
N ILE A 303 -9.99 6.65 3.22
CA ILE A 303 -11.19 7.19 3.90
C ILE A 303 -11.44 8.66 3.54
N GLN A 304 -10.39 9.49 3.45
CA GLN A 304 -10.51 10.87 2.99
C GLN A 304 -10.97 10.94 1.53
N CYS A 305 -10.47 10.06 0.67
CA CYS A 305 -10.89 9.98 -0.72
C CYS A 305 -12.38 9.63 -0.84
N VAL A 306 -12.87 8.67 -0.05
CA VAL A 306 -14.30 8.33 0.01
C VAL A 306 -15.14 9.54 0.47
N GLN A 307 -14.69 10.30 1.47
CA GLN A 307 -15.42 11.50 1.93
C GLN A 307 -15.46 12.63 0.92
N THR A 308 -14.43 12.74 0.07
CA THR A 308 -14.26 13.88 -0.85
C THR A 308 -14.59 13.56 -2.30
N GLY A 309 -14.78 12.29 -2.65
CA GLY A 309 -14.97 11.82 -4.03
C GLY A 309 -13.71 11.87 -4.89
N LYS A 310 -12.52 12.10 -4.29
CA LYS A 310 -11.25 12.14 -5.02
C LYS A 310 -10.71 10.73 -5.23
N GLN A 311 -10.06 10.49 -6.36
CA GLN A 311 -9.39 9.21 -6.62
C GLN A 311 -8.21 8.99 -5.66
N PRO A 312 -8.11 7.81 -5.03
CA PRO A 312 -6.92 7.44 -4.24
C PRO A 312 -5.65 7.39 -5.09
N GLU A 313 -4.51 7.74 -4.50
CA GLU A 313 -3.20 7.65 -5.17
C GLU A 313 -2.85 6.22 -5.61
N THR A 314 -3.32 5.22 -4.87
CA THR A 314 -3.08 3.79 -5.13
C THR A 314 -4.34 3.08 -5.65
N ASN A 315 -5.11 3.75 -6.53
CA ASN A 315 -6.28 3.13 -7.16
C ASN A 315 -5.88 1.99 -8.12
N PHE A 316 -6.85 1.20 -8.60
CA PHE A 316 -6.54 0.07 -9.48
C PHE A 316 -5.87 0.48 -10.80
N ALA A 317 -6.15 1.66 -11.35
CA ALA A 317 -5.49 2.12 -12.56
C ALA A 317 -4.01 2.43 -12.34
N ASP A 318 -3.64 3.01 -11.18
CA ASP A 318 -2.24 3.19 -10.79
C ASP A 318 -1.58 1.83 -10.46
N ALA A 319 -2.29 0.96 -9.74
CA ALA A 319 -1.81 -0.36 -9.39
C ALA A 319 -1.56 -1.26 -10.62
N THR A 320 -2.33 -1.08 -11.71
CA THR A 320 -2.09 -1.75 -12.99
C THR A 320 -0.68 -1.48 -13.51
N LYS A 321 -0.23 -0.23 -13.43
CA LYS A 321 1.14 0.14 -13.86
C LYS A 321 2.23 -0.51 -13.01
N THR A 322 1.97 -0.76 -11.73
CA THR A 322 2.89 -1.53 -10.87
C THR A 322 2.94 -3.00 -11.29
N MET A 323 1.78 -3.59 -11.60
CA MET A 323 1.70 -4.96 -12.09
C MET A 323 2.33 -5.11 -13.49
N GLU A 324 2.16 -4.14 -14.37
CA GLU A 324 2.81 -4.10 -15.68
C GLU A 324 4.35 -4.03 -15.53
N LEU A 325 4.87 -3.25 -14.60
CA LEU A 325 6.32 -3.25 -14.33
C LEU A 325 6.81 -4.60 -13.77
N VAL A 326 5.99 -5.31 -12.97
CA VAL A 326 6.30 -6.69 -12.57
C VAL A 326 6.41 -7.61 -13.80
N ASP A 327 5.48 -7.53 -14.74
CA ASP A 327 5.52 -8.31 -15.97
C ASP A 327 6.77 -7.97 -16.82
N GLU A 328 7.09 -6.69 -16.99
CA GLU A 328 8.28 -6.22 -17.72
C GLU A 328 9.58 -6.71 -17.09
N ILE A 329 9.68 -6.80 -15.76
CA ILE A 329 10.86 -7.36 -15.09
C ILE A 329 11.08 -8.83 -15.47
N TYR A 330 10.01 -9.61 -15.65
CA TYR A 330 10.14 -11.00 -16.12
C TYR A 330 10.44 -11.11 -17.62
N LEU A 331 9.97 -10.16 -18.42
CA LEU A 331 10.10 -10.20 -19.89
C LEU A 331 11.43 -9.62 -20.41
N SER A 332 12.05 -8.71 -19.67
CA SER A 332 13.22 -7.93 -20.12
C SER A 332 14.55 -8.45 -19.55
N GLN A 333 14.67 -9.77 -19.39
CA GLN A 333 15.90 -10.40 -18.90
C GLN A 333 17.03 -10.29 -19.95
N ILE A 334 18.26 -9.95 -19.47
CA ILE A 334 19.48 -9.79 -20.25
C ILE A 334 20.41 -11.00 -20.13
#